data_4b439172ec0d935c69b4f0d7348aacd7
#
_entry.id   4b439172ec0d935c69b4f0d7348aacd7
#
_cell.length_a   1.000
_cell.length_b   1.000
_cell.length_c   1.000
_cell.angle_alpha   90.00
_cell.angle_beta   90.00
_cell.angle_gamma   90.00
#
_symmetry.space_group_name_H-M   'P 1'
#
loop_
_entity.id
_entity.type
_entity.pdbx_description
1 polymer ?
#
loop_
_entity_poly.entity_id
_entity_poly.type
_entity_poly.pdbx_seq_one_letter_code
_entity_poly.pdbx_strand_id
1 'polypeptide(L)'
;MRNKLFPLLILLSLSLAASAQRKALKNNPKYDRKPLHFGFSIGVNYYDFKLQNIADLSTDLPGYYNVRSSTAPGYSIHIISNLRLSDHWDFRFNPGFASTVRTLNFDVVNPFTERREAVSRDIESSFLEFPFHFKFKSDRVGNYRLHLIAGPKYSIDLSSDEDVVDDRVFKLKSNDISYEIGFGTDIYFEYFKFSPQIIANFGVTNMRVEDDTFLAAGIESIQTRAILINFTFE
;
A
#
# COMPACT_ATOMS: atom_id res chain seq x y z
N MET A 1 -12.03 -4.43 -43.68
CA MET A 1 -12.01 -3.33 -42.68
C MET A 1 -10.72 -3.26 -41.86
N ARG A 2 -9.81 -4.24 -41.91
CA ARG A 2 -8.60 -4.37 -41.07
C ARG A 2 -7.44 -3.42 -41.41
N ASN A 3 -7.41 -2.84 -42.60
CA ASN A 3 -6.27 -2.01 -43.08
C ASN A 3 -6.39 -0.50 -42.82
N LYS A 4 -7.48 -0.02 -42.24
CA LYS A 4 -7.68 1.42 -41.96
C LYS A 4 -7.28 1.85 -40.57
N LEU A 5 -7.09 0.89 -39.64
CA LEU A 5 -6.65 1.15 -38.27
C LEU A 5 -5.14 1.46 -38.17
N PHE A 6 -4.33 0.87 -39.03
CA PHE A 6 -2.88 1.05 -39.04
C PHE A 6 -2.44 2.50 -39.34
N PRO A 7 -2.95 3.16 -40.43
CA PRO A 7 -2.62 4.57 -40.68
C PRO A 7 -3.17 5.51 -39.60
N LEU A 8 -4.30 5.17 -38.98
CA LEU A 8 -4.86 5.98 -37.89
C LEU A 8 -3.97 5.95 -36.62
N LEU A 9 -3.40 4.80 -36.31
CA LEU A 9 -2.44 4.63 -35.20
C LEU A 9 -1.12 5.40 -35.45
N ILE A 10 -0.65 5.41 -36.70
CA ILE A 10 0.55 6.18 -37.10
C ILE A 10 0.26 7.69 -37.01
N LEU A 11 -0.88 8.15 -37.46
CA LEU A 11 -1.27 9.56 -37.34
C LEU A 11 -1.41 9.99 -35.88
N LEU A 12 -1.95 9.15 -35.01
CA LEU A 12 -2.06 9.40 -33.59
C LEU A 12 -0.68 9.48 -32.90
N SER A 13 0.25 8.58 -33.27
CA SER A 13 1.62 8.59 -32.73
C SER A 13 2.42 9.82 -33.20
N LEU A 14 2.24 10.27 -34.44
CA LEU A 14 2.84 11.48 -34.98
C LEU A 14 2.31 12.77 -34.32
N SER A 15 1.04 12.82 -33.98
CA SER A 15 0.45 13.97 -33.26
C SER A 15 0.98 14.09 -31.82
N LEU A 16 1.22 12.97 -31.15
CA LEU A 16 1.86 12.94 -29.82
C LEU A 16 3.33 13.39 -29.87
N ALA A 17 4.08 13.02 -30.92
CA ALA A 17 5.45 13.43 -31.11
C ALA A 17 5.60 14.94 -31.40
N ALA A 18 4.67 15.53 -32.16
CA ALA A 18 4.67 16.97 -32.45
C ALA A 18 4.43 17.84 -31.21
N SER A 19 3.65 17.34 -30.25
CA SER A 19 3.40 18.04 -28.97
C SER A 19 4.62 18.02 -28.05
N ALA A 20 5.51 17.04 -28.18
CA ALA A 20 6.73 16.90 -27.37
C ALA A 20 7.83 17.91 -27.73
N GLN A 21 7.75 18.55 -28.88
CA GLN A 21 8.83 19.47 -29.36
C GLN A 21 8.70 20.91 -28.83
N ARG A 22 7.58 21.31 -28.21
CA ARG A 22 7.47 22.62 -27.55
C ARG A 22 8.32 22.59 -26.28
N LYS A 23 9.40 23.38 -26.21
CA LYS A 23 10.09 23.71 -24.95
C LYS A 23 9.10 24.45 -24.05
N ALA A 24 8.31 23.70 -23.29
CA ALA A 24 7.49 24.28 -22.26
C ALA A 24 8.38 24.99 -21.23
N LEU A 25 8.00 26.20 -20.85
CA LEU A 25 8.64 26.91 -19.74
C LEU A 25 8.58 26.00 -18.49
N LYS A 26 9.73 25.79 -17.86
CA LYS A 26 9.81 24.97 -16.64
C LYS A 26 9.26 25.76 -15.47
N ASN A 27 8.15 25.31 -14.93
CA ASN A 27 7.63 25.82 -13.64
C ASN A 27 8.60 25.48 -12.52
N ASN A 28 8.76 26.33 -11.53
CA ASN A 28 9.62 26.09 -10.36
C ASN A 28 11.04 25.57 -10.72
N PRO A 29 11.82 26.23 -11.56
CA PRO A 29 13.09 25.70 -12.09
C PRO A 29 14.15 25.48 -11.00
N LYS A 30 14.04 26.17 -9.85
CA LYS A 30 14.95 26.06 -8.71
C LYS A 30 14.53 24.95 -7.73
N TYR A 31 13.33 24.40 -7.87
CA TYR A 31 12.78 23.41 -6.93
C TYR A 31 13.68 22.17 -6.84
N ASP A 32 14.08 21.62 -7.97
CA ASP A 32 14.90 20.40 -8.04
C ASP A 32 16.32 20.57 -7.47
N ARG A 33 16.76 21.81 -7.20
CA ARG A 33 18.09 22.11 -6.62
C ARG A 33 18.08 22.26 -5.10
N LYS A 34 16.92 22.40 -4.49
CA LYS A 34 16.83 22.52 -3.03
C LYS A 34 17.24 21.19 -2.39
N PRO A 35 18.13 21.20 -1.39
CA PRO A 35 18.59 19.96 -0.76
C PRO A 35 17.51 19.27 0.08
N LEU A 36 16.62 20.03 0.67
CA LEU A 36 15.56 19.54 1.54
C LEU A 36 14.21 20.12 1.11
N HIS A 37 13.20 19.27 1.02
CA HIS A 37 11.83 19.64 0.71
C HIS A 37 10.90 19.04 1.75
N PHE A 38 9.82 19.75 2.03
CA PHE A 38 8.75 19.29 2.88
C PHE A 38 7.43 19.31 2.12
N GLY A 39 6.53 18.46 2.54
CA GLY A 39 5.21 18.37 1.97
C GLY A 39 4.30 17.47 2.78
N PHE A 40 3.18 17.15 2.22
CA PHE A 40 2.25 16.17 2.78
C PHE A 40 1.68 15.27 1.68
N SER A 41 1.18 14.13 2.08
CA SER A 41 0.41 13.28 1.19
C SER A 41 -0.90 12.86 1.84
N ILE A 42 -1.91 12.72 1.01
CA ILE A 42 -3.17 12.09 1.35
C ILE A 42 -3.38 10.92 0.40
N GLY A 43 -3.97 9.84 0.89
CA GLY A 43 -4.14 8.66 0.08
C GLY A 43 -5.35 7.82 0.45
N VAL A 44 -5.72 6.96 -0.48
CA VAL A 44 -6.64 5.86 -0.26
C VAL A 44 -5.81 4.59 -0.20
N ASN A 45 -6.05 3.77 0.79
CA ASN A 45 -5.36 2.51 0.96
C ASN A 45 -6.33 1.33 0.92
N TYR A 46 -5.82 0.20 0.47
CA TYR A 46 -6.50 -1.09 0.44
C TYR A 46 -5.58 -2.10 1.09
N TYR A 47 -5.71 -2.25 2.41
CA TYR A 47 -4.97 -3.24 3.18
C TYR A 47 -5.67 -4.57 3.15
N ASP A 48 -4.90 -5.64 2.98
CA ASP A 48 -5.34 -7.02 2.94
C ASP A 48 -4.37 -7.90 3.73
N PHE A 49 -4.79 -9.13 4.04
CA PHE A 49 -3.93 -10.14 4.62
C PHE A 49 -3.52 -11.16 3.57
N LYS A 50 -2.23 -11.44 3.50
CA LYS A 50 -1.75 -12.66 2.89
C LYS A 50 -1.80 -13.77 3.95
N LEU A 51 -2.78 -14.64 3.81
CA LEU A 51 -2.96 -15.78 4.69
C LEU A 51 -2.22 -17.00 4.15
N GLN A 52 -1.56 -17.73 5.03
CA GLN A 52 -1.06 -19.06 4.77
C GLN A 52 -1.77 -20.00 5.75
N ASN A 53 -2.57 -20.89 5.22
CA ASN A 53 -3.30 -21.88 6.01
C ASN A 53 -2.38 -23.07 6.31
N ILE A 54 -2.70 -23.82 7.37
CA ILE A 54 -2.09 -25.13 7.62
C ILE A 54 -2.37 -26.09 6.44
N ALA A 55 -1.50 -27.07 6.24
CA ALA A 55 -1.47 -27.89 5.03
C ALA A 55 -2.76 -28.68 4.76
N ASP A 56 -3.44 -29.17 5.78
CA ASP A 56 -4.67 -29.95 5.65
C ASP A 56 -5.69 -29.56 6.73
N LEU A 57 -6.42 -28.44 6.48
CA LEU A 57 -7.43 -27.89 7.38
C LEU A 57 -8.50 -28.92 7.76
N SER A 58 -8.94 -29.76 6.82
CA SER A 58 -10.04 -30.69 7.03
C SER A 58 -9.65 -31.91 7.87
N THR A 59 -8.41 -32.33 7.80
CA THR A 59 -7.86 -33.48 8.54
C THR A 59 -7.37 -33.08 9.92
N ASP A 60 -6.62 -31.96 9.98
CA ASP A 60 -5.97 -31.50 11.23
C ASP A 60 -6.95 -30.75 12.13
N LEU A 61 -7.95 -30.07 11.56
CA LEU A 61 -8.97 -29.31 12.25
C LEU A 61 -10.38 -29.67 11.78
N PRO A 62 -11.00 -30.76 12.29
CA PRO A 62 -12.36 -31.14 11.91
C PRO A 62 -13.35 -29.99 12.13
N GLY A 63 -14.11 -29.66 11.08
CA GLY A 63 -15.05 -28.56 11.10
C GLY A 63 -14.49 -27.21 10.65
N TYR A 64 -13.23 -27.11 10.27
CA TYR A 64 -12.63 -25.91 9.67
C TYR A 64 -12.38 -26.14 8.17
N TYR A 65 -13.00 -25.35 7.31
CA TYR A 65 -12.94 -25.58 5.87
C TYR A 65 -12.08 -24.54 5.15
N ASN A 66 -12.20 -23.25 5.49
CA ASN A 66 -11.50 -22.21 4.78
C ASN A 66 -11.45 -20.91 5.59
N VAL A 67 -10.43 -20.09 5.27
CA VAL A 67 -10.35 -18.70 5.70
C VAL A 67 -9.95 -17.81 4.55
N ARG A 68 -10.60 -16.67 4.40
CA ARG A 68 -10.32 -15.68 3.37
C ARG A 68 -10.29 -14.30 3.96
N SER A 69 -9.40 -13.45 3.45
CA SER A 69 -9.39 -12.04 3.75
C SER A 69 -10.17 -11.27 2.69
N SER A 70 -10.82 -10.21 3.12
CA SER A 70 -11.37 -9.18 2.25
C SER A 70 -11.01 -7.80 2.78
N THR A 71 -10.88 -6.84 1.88
CA THR A 71 -10.42 -5.49 2.17
C THR A 71 -11.53 -4.47 1.99
N ALA A 72 -11.50 -3.41 2.80
CA ALA A 72 -12.27 -2.20 2.59
C ALA A 72 -11.33 -1.02 2.28
N PRO A 73 -11.81 0.02 1.58
CA PRO A 73 -11.01 1.22 1.38
C PRO A 73 -10.77 1.93 2.71
N GLY A 74 -9.53 2.28 2.96
CA GLY A 74 -9.10 3.11 4.06
C GLY A 74 -8.47 4.41 3.56
N TYR A 75 -7.95 5.21 4.48
CA TYR A 75 -7.28 6.47 4.16
C TYR A 75 -5.94 6.59 4.87
N SER A 76 -5.07 7.43 4.32
CA SER A 76 -3.78 7.72 4.92
C SER A 76 -3.38 9.18 4.75
N ILE A 77 -2.65 9.70 5.72
CA ILE A 77 -2.10 11.06 5.70
C ILE A 77 -0.67 10.96 6.21
N HIS A 78 0.28 11.51 5.43
CA HIS A 78 1.71 11.51 5.79
C HIS A 78 2.30 12.90 5.65
N ILE A 79 3.30 13.21 6.47
CA ILE A 79 4.19 14.34 6.30
C ILE A 79 5.39 13.86 5.50
N ILE A 80 5.81 14.64 4.51
CA ILE A 80 6.94 14.30 3.64
C ILE A 80 8.15 15.12 4.05
N SER A 81 9.26 14.42 4.29
CA SER A 81 10.60 15.00 4.37
C SER A 81 11.44 14.37 3.26
N ASN A 82 11.83 15.15 2.26
CA ASN A 82 12.57 14.67 1.10
C ASN A 82 13.96 15.31 1.05
N LEU A 83 14.98 14.49 1.19
CA LEU A 83 16.38 14.88 1.09
C LEU A 83 16.92 14.52 -0.29
N ARG A 84 17.40 15.53 -1.04
CA ARG A 84 18.05 15.32 -2.33
C ARG A 84 19.44 14.77 -2.13
N LEU A 85 19.70 13.57 -2.65
CA LEU A 85 21.03 12.95 -2.63
C LEU A 85 21.82 13.26 -3.91
N SER A 86 21.12 13.26 -5.05
CA SER A 86 21.71 13.56 -6.36
C SER A 86 20.64 14.09 -7.33
N ASP A 87 20.99 14.25 -8.61
CA ASP A 87 20.02 14.69 -9.64
C ASP A 87 18.89 13.68 -9.86
N HIS A 88 19.21 12.40 -9.65
CA HIS A 88 18.28 11.30 -9.88
C HIS A 88 17.82 10.58 -8.61
N TRP A 89 18.45 10.84 -7.46
CA TRP A 89 18.15 10.14 -6.23
C TRP A 89 17.76 11.08 -5.10
N ASP A 90 16.63 10.76 -4.45
CA ASP A 90 16.21 11.37 -3.18
C ASP A 90 16.02 10.28 -2.13
N PHE A 91 16.20 10.68 -0.89
CA PHE A 91 15.79 9.90 0.27
C PHE A 91 14.58 10.57 0.90
N ARG A 92 13.55 9.78 1.18
CA ARG A 92 12.30 10.25 1.77
C ARG A 92 12.02 9.56 3.09
N PHE A 93 11.60 10.35 4.05
CA PHE A 93 11.00 9.87 5.28
C PHE A 93 9.61 10.47 5.40
N ASN A 94 8.59 9.60 5.43
CA ASN A 94 7.18 10.01 5.33
C ASN A 94 6.37 9.52 6.53
N PRO A 95 6.63 10.00 7.78
CA PRO A 95 5.84 9.58 8.93
C PRO A 95 4.38 9.98 8.74
N GLY A 96 3.45 9.11 9.19
CA GLY A 96 2.04 9.38 9.02
C GLY A 96 1.13 8.41 9.71
N PHE A 97 -0.14 8.57 9.43
CA PHE A 97 -1.23 7.79 9.96
C PHE A 97 -2.03 7.15 8.83
N ALA A 98 -2.43 5.90 9.02
CA ALA A 98 -3.34 5.20 8.12
C ALA A 98 -4.43 4.48 8.92
N SER A 99 -5.66 4.54 8.44
CA SER A 99 -6.77 3.78 8.99
C SER A 99 -7.34 2.85 7.93
N THR A 100 -7.71 1.64 8.34
CA THR A 100 -8.23 0.61 7.45
C THR A 100 -9.08 -0.40 8.21
N VAL A 101 -9.98 -1.06 7.49
CA VAL A 101 -10.74 -2.21 8.00
C VAL A 101 -10.46 -3.40 7.10
N ARG A 102 -10.16 -4.53 7.71
CA ARG A 102 -9.89 -5.81 7.04
C ARG A 102 -10.81 -6.86 7.62
N THR A 103 -11.47 -7.68 6.80
CA THR A 103 -12.41 -8.69 7.27
C THR A 103 -11.84 -10.08 7.01
N LEU A 104 -11.75 -10.90 8.05
CA LEU A 104 -11.48 -12.32 7.93
C LEU A 104 -12.80 -13.09 7.89
N ASN A 105 -12.99 -13.86 6.82
CA ASN A 105 -14.18 -14.68 6.62
C ASN A 105 -13.78 -16.15 6.81
N PHE A 106 -14.30 -16.75 7.85
CA PHE A 106 -14.09 -18.14 8.22
C PHE A 106 -15.28 -18.99 7.78
N ASP A 107 -15.01 -20.15 7.27
CA ASP A 107 -16.01 -21.15 6.91
C ASP A 107 -15.80 -22.36 7.83
N VAL A 108 -16.63 -22.46 8.84
CA VAL A 108 -16.47 -23.40 9.96
C VAL A 108 -17.80 -24.10 10.28
N VAL A 109 -17.73 -25.26 10.93
CA VAL A 109 -18.91 -25.90 11.51
C VAL A 109 -19.16 -25.32 12.89
N ASN A 110 -20.36 -24.85 13.11
CA ASN A 110 -20.81 -24.42 14.42
C ASN A 110 -20.93 -25.65 15.35
N PRO A 111 -20.20 -25.71 16.47
CA PRO A 111 -20.19 -26.89 17.34
C PRO A 111 -21.53 -27.18 18.03
N PHE A 112 -22.47 -26.21 18.06
CA PHE A 112 -23.79 -26.39 18.70
C PHE A 112 -24.85 -26.84 17.71
N THR A 113 -24.76 -26.41 16.45
CA THR A 113 -25.78 -26.71 15.42
C THR A 113 -25.33 -27.78 14.44
N GLU A 114 -24.06 -28.19 14.47
CA GLU A 114 -23.40 -29.11 13.53
C GLU A 114 -23.58 -28.69 12.06
N ARG A 115 -23.86 -27.40 11.82
CA ARG A 115 -24.04 -26.83 10.49
C ARG A 115 -22.84 -25.99 10.11
N ARG A 116 -22.55 -26.01 8.82
CA ARG A 116 -21.53 -25.15 8.22
C ARG A 116 -22.06 -23.71 8.21
N GLU A 117 -21.29 -22.81 8.79
CA GLU A 117 -21.63 -21.39 8.92
C GLU A 117 -20.43 -20.53 8.52
N ALA A 118 -20.71 -19.40 7.88
CA ALA A 118 -19.70 -18.39 7.62
C ALA A 118 -19.64 -17.41 8.79
N VAL A 119 -18.46 -17.30 9.39
CA VAL A 119 -18.19 -16.35 10.50
C VAL A 119 -17.26 -15.28 9.98
N SER A 120 -17.67 -14.01 10.07
CA SER A 120 -16.83 -12.86 9.69
C SER A 120 -16.29 -12.16 10.93
N ARG A 121 -15.03 -11.70 10.85
CA ARG A 121 -14.38 -10.89 11.88
C ARG A 121 -13.76 -9.66 11.22
N ASP A 122 -14.26 -8.50 11.60
CA ASP A 122 -13.70 -7.23 11.18
C ASP A 122 -12.54 -6.85 12.10
N ILE A 123 -11.43 -6.47 11.49
CA ILE A 123 -10.21 -6.05 12.14
C ILE A 123 -9.97 -4.61 11.74
N GLU A 124 -10.32 -3.70 12.64
CA GLU A 124 -10.05 -2.28 12.50
C GLU A 124 -8.61 -2.02 12.91
N SER A 125 -7.87 -1.32 12.06
CA SER A 125 -6.47 -0.98 12.33
C SER A 125 -6.23 0.51 12.12
N SER A 126 -5.50 1.07 13.06
CA SER A 126 -5.05 2.47 13.06
C SER A 126 -3.53 2.48 13.14
N PHE A 127 -2.88 2.60 11.99
CA PHE A 127 -1.43 2.52 11.89
C PHE A 127 -0.77 3.88 12.07
N LEU A 128 0.26 3.91 12.92
CA LEU A 128 1.30 4.92 12.86
C LEU A 128 2.42 4.37 11.98
N GLU A 129 2.68 5.02 10.86
CA GLU A 129 3.57 4.53 9.82
C GLU A 129 4.84 5.35 9.69
N PHE A 130 5.96 4.68 9.45
CA PHE A 130 7.29 5.26 9.27
C PHE A 130 7.96 4.68 8.01
N PRO A 131 7.53 5.05 6.81
CA PRO A 131 8.16 4.62 5.57
C PRO A 131 9.44 5.40 5.29
N PHE A 132 10.48 4.68 4.85
CA PHE A 132 11.77 5.19 4.42
C PHE A 132 11.98 4.81 2.96
N HIS A 133 11.91 5.76 2.05
CA HIS A 133 11.97 5.49 0.62
C HIS A 133 13.21 6.07 -0.03
N PHE A 134 13.84 5.29 -0.90
CA PHE A 134 14.69 5.80 -1.95
C PHE A 134 13.82 6.10 -3.17
N LYS A 135 13.86 7.34 -3.63
CA LYS A 135 13.13 7.80 -4.83
C LYS A 135 14.12 7.99 -5.97
N PHE A 136 13.98 7.18 -7.01
CA PHE A 136 14.68 7.36 -8.27
C PHE A 136 13.85 8.23 -9.21
N LYS A 137 14.43 9.28 -9.76
CA LYS A 137 13.77 10.27 -10.62
C LYS A 137 14.36 10.23 -12.02
N SER A 138 13.52 10.18 -13.05
CA SER A 138 13.93 10.38 -14.44
C SER A 138 14.37 11.82 -14.70
N ASP A 139 14.85 12.11 -15.91
CA ASP A 139 14.99 13.49 -16.35
C ASP A 139 13.61 14.17 -16.44
N ARG A 140 13.61 15.47 -16.15
CA ARG A 140 12.42 16.28 -16.23
C ARG A 140 12.16 16.71 -17.68
N VAL A 141 11.01 16.31 -18.21
CA VAL A 141 10.51 16.68 -19.53
C VAL A 141 9.39 17.72 -19.38
N GLY A 142 9.71 18.97 -19.68
CA GLY A 142 8.78 20.08 -19.45
C GLY A 142 8.44 20.21 -17.96
N ASN A 143 7.19 20.00 -17.62
CA ASN A 143 6.68 20.08 -16.25
C ASN A 143 6.32 18.70 -15.65
N TYR A 144 6.84 17.61 -16.23
CA TYR A 144 6.60 16.26 -15.78
C TYR A 144 7.90 15.52 -15.50
N ARG A 145 7.89 14.64 -14.51
CA ARG A 145 9.02 13.81 -14.14
C ARG A 145 8.52 12.49 -13.58
N LEU A 146 8.88 11.39 -14.21
CA LEU A 146 8.56 10.06 -13.69
C LEU A 146 9.49 9.70 -12.53
N HIS A 147 8.98 8.91 -11.58
CA HIS A 147 9.79 8.40 -10.50
C HIS A 147 9.36 7.01 -10.05
N LEU A 148 10.33 6.30 -9.48
CA LEU A 148 10.14 5.05 -8.75
C LEU A 148 10.49 5.29 -7.30
N ILE A 149 9.82 4.59 -6.40
CA ILE A 149 10.14 4.58 -4.97
C ILE A 149 10.28 3.15 -4.50
N ALA A 150 11.19 2.91 -3.59
CA ALA A 150 11.32 1.64 -2.91
C ALA A 150 11.95 1.84 -1.53
N GLY A 151 11.56 1.02 -0.56
CA GLY A 151 12.20 1.04 0.75
C GLY A 151 11.41 0.34 1.84
N PRO A 152 12.00 0.22 3.03
CA PRO A 152 11.34 -0.38 4.19
C PRO A 152 10.32 0.59 4.80
N LYS A 153 9.32 -0.02 5.45
CA LYS A 153 8.35 0.65 6.29
C LYS A 153 8.22 -0.08 7.62
N TYR A 154 8.20 0.67 8.69
CA TYR A 154 7.81 0.20 10.01
C TYR A 154 6.45 0.78 10.36
N SER A 155 5.55 -0.05 10.91
CA SER A 155 4.19 0.35 11.28
C SER A 155 3.86 -0.15 12.68
N ILE A 156 3.15 0.68 13.44
CA ILE A 156 2.60 0.34 14.75
C ILE A 156 1.08 0.41 14.64
N ASP A 157 0.38 -0.68 14.91
CA ASP A 157 -1.07 -0.69 14.99
C ASP A 157 -1.50 -0.26 16.39
N LEU A 158 -2.11 0.93 16.47
CA LEU A 158 -2.59 1.51 17.72
C LEU A 158 -3.90 0.88 18.21
N SER A 159 -4.59 0.16 17.32
CA SER A 159 -5.84 -0.54 17.63
C SER A 159 -5.64 -2.06 17.81
N SER A 160 -4.39 -2.49 17.96
CA SER A 160 -4.07 -3.89 18.14
C SER A 160 -4.57 -4.42 19.49
N ASP A 161 -5.22 -5.57 19.45
CA ASP A 161 -5.71 -6.31 20.63
C ASP A 161 -4.69 -7.36 21.11
N GLU A 162 -3.39 -7.17 20.85
CA GLU A 162 -2.32 -8.13 21.16
C GLU A 162 -2.34 -8.57 22.63
N ASP A 163 -2.59 -7.62 23.54
CA ASP A 163 -2.56 -7.82 25.00
C ASP A 163 -3.93 -8.16 25.62
N VAL A 164 -4.99 -8.20 24.81
CA VAL A 164 -6.36 -8.46 25.31
C VAL A 164 -6.51 -9.93 25.67
N VAL A 165 -6.92 -10.21 26.91
CA VAL A 165 -7.21 -11.56 27.40
C VAL A 165 -8.69 -11.89 27.13
N ASP A 166 -9.09 -11.99 25.86
CA ASP A 166 -10.42 -12.44 25.46
C ASP A 166 -10.29 -13.39 24.25
N ASP A 167 -10.75 -14.63 24.41
CA ASP A 167 -10.71 -15.67 23.38
C ASP A 167 -11.69 -15.40 22.21
N ARG A 168 -12.50 -14.35 22.30
CA ARG A 168 -13.45 -13.94 21.25
C ARG A 168 -12.82 -12.99 20.24
N VAL A 169 -11.66 -12.40 20.57
CA VAL A 169 -10.97 -11.41 19.75
C VAL A 169 -9.86 -12.10 18.96
N PHE A 170 -9.81 -11.87 17.67
CA PHE A 170 -8.71 -12.35 16.83
C PHE A 170 -7.52 -11.41 17.00
N LYS A 171 -6.44 -11.92 17.58
CA LYS A 171 -5.28 -11.12 17.98
C LYS A 171 -4.24 -11.04 16.87
N LEU A 172 -3.73 -9.83 16.64
CA LEU A 172 -2.62 -9.56 15.74
C LEU A 172 -1.53 -8.79 16.49
N LYS A 173 -0.27 -9.00 16.10
CA LYS A 173 0.84 -8.23 16.63
C LYS A 173 0.68 -6.75 16.29
N SER A 174 1.07 -5.88 17.21
CA SER A 174 1.00 -4.44 17.04
C SER A 174 2.08 -3.88 16.10
N ASN A 175 3.21 -4.58 15.93
CA ASN A 175 4.35 -4.09 15.16
C ASN A 175 4.51 -4.84 13.85
N ASP A 176 4.57 -4.13 12.74
CA ASP A 176 4.78 -4.70 11.40
C ASP A 176 5.98 -4.06 10.69
N ILE A 177 6.81 -4.91 10.10
CA ILE A 177 7.88 -4.53 9.19
C ILE A 177 7.49 -4.97 7.80
N SER A 178 7.54 -4.04 6.86
CA SER A 178 7.19 -4.26 5.47
C SER A 178 8.17 -3.56 4.54
N TYR A 179 8.08 -3.83 3.25
CA TYR A 179 8.75 -3.05 2.22
C TYR A 179 7.73 -2.54 1.21
N GLU A 180 8.01 -1.36 0.69
CA GLU A 180 7.16 -0.70 -0.28
C GLU A 180 7.90 -0.53 -1.61
N ILE A 181 7.17 -0.73 -2.71
CA ILE A 181 7.62 -0.43 -4.06
C ILE A 181 6.50 0.34 -4.75
N GLY A 182 6.85 1.43 -5.41
CA GLY A 182 5.86 2.25 -6.07
C GLY A 182 6.41 3.04 -7.24
N PHE A 183 5.51 3.61 -7.99
CA PHE A 183 5.82 4.52 -9.07
C PHE A 183 4.85 5.69 -9.08
N GLY A 184 5.28 6.78 -9.68
CA GLY A 184 4.46 7.98 -9.78
C GLY A 184 5.02 8.98 -10.77
N THR A 185 4.34 10.11 -10.85
CA THR A 185 4.71 11.22 -11.73
C THR A 185 4.72 12.50 -10.92
N ASP A 186 5.84 13.23 -10.93
CA ASP A 186 5.90 14.58 -10.42
C ASP A 186 5.39 15.55 -11.50
N ILE A 187 4.38 16.35 -11.15
CA ILE A 187 3.78 17.40 -11.98
C ILE A 187 4.10 18.73 -11.33
N TYR A 188 4.87 19.57 -12.04
CA TYR A 188 5.33 20.87 -11.51
C TYR A 188 4.34 21.96 -11.91
N PHE A 189 3.61 22.48 -10.94
CA PHE A 189 2.83 23.68 -11.06
C PHE A 189 3.70 24.93 -10.74
N GLU A 190 3.16 26.11 -10.89
CA GLU A 190 3.88 27.35 -10.63
C GLU A 190 4.31 27.48 -9.16
N TYR A 191 3.47 27.03 -8.22
CA TYR A 191 3.67 27.23 -6.77
C TYR A 191 3.96 25.95 -6.00
N PHE A 192 3.60 24.78 -6.53
CA PHE A 192 3.76 23.50 -5.84
C PHE A 192 4.04 22.38 -6.83
N LYS A 193 4.51 21.28 -6.31
CA LYS A 193 4.66 20.01 -7.03
C LYS A 193 3.57 19.04 -6.55
N PHE A 194 2.83 18.51 -7.49
CA PHE A 194 1.83 17.47 -7.27
C PHE A 194 2.36 16.13 -7.77
N SER A 195 2.23 15.06 -6.97
CA SER A 195 2.73 13.76 -7.38
C SER A 195 1.74 12.65 -7.04
N PRO A 196 0.93 12.21 -8.01
CA PRO A 196 0.16 10.98 -7.87
C PRO A 196 1.11 9.77 -7.92
N GLN A 197 0.87 8.81 -6.99
CA GLN A 197 1.71 7.62 -6.81
C GLN A 197 0.85 6.41 -6.54
N ILE A 198 1.28 5.25 -7.05
CA ILE A 198 0.74 3.95 -6.68
C ILE A 198 1.86 3.18 -6.00
N ILE A 199 1.56 2.65 -4.82
CA ILE A 199 2.53 1.97 -3.97
C ILE A 199 1.95 0.61 -3.60
N ALA A 200 2.75 -0.44 -3.78
CA ALA A 200 2.48 -1.78 -3.27
C ALA A 200 3.30 -2.00 -2.00
N ASN A 201 2.65 -2.46 -0.94
CA ASN A 201 3.24 -2.80 0.34
C ASN A 201 3.22 -4.31 0.57
N PHE A 202 4.31 -4.85 1.07
CA PHE A 202 4.49 -6.27 1.36
C PHE A 202 5.06 -6.47 2.76
N GLY A 203 4.24 -6.97 3.68
CA GLY A 203 4.65 -7.33 5.03
C GLY A 203 5.64 -8.49 5.04
N VAL A 204 6.64 -8.37 5.89
CA VAL A 204 7.65 -9.41 6.15
C VAL A 204 7.34 -10.10 7.48
N THR A 205 6.80 -9.36 8.43
CA THR A 205 6.46 -9.85 9.77
C THR A 205 5.27 -10.81 9.69
N ASN A 206 5.37 -11.93 10.42
CA ASN A 206 4.19 -12.75 10.72
C ASN A 206 3.41 -12.06 11.84
N MET A 207 2.25 -11.53 11.50
CA MET A 207 1.36 -10.79 12.40
C MET A 207 0.53 -11.69 13.31
N ARG A 208 0.57 -13.01 13.12
CA ARG A 208 -0.14 -13.96 13.97
C ARG A 208 0.41 -13.90 15.40
N VAL A 209 -0.49 -13.74 16.36
CA VAL A 209 -0.23 -14.03 17.78
C VAL A 209 -0.52 -15.50 18.00
N GLU A 210 0.33 -16.21 18.74
CA GLU A 210 0.07 -17.57 19.16
C GLU A 210 -1.08 -17.55 20.17
N ASP A 211 -2.21 -18.04 19.75
CA ASP A 211 -3.44 -18.11 20.52
C ASP A 211 -4.11 -19.48 20.31
N ASP A 212 -4.64 -20.06 21.39
CA ASP A 212 -5.30 -21.38 21.39
C ASP A 212 -6.73 -21.33 20.85
N THR A 213 -7.16 -20.21 20.24
CA THR A 213 -8.49 -20.09 19.64
C THR A 213 -8.65 -20.97 18.40
N PHE A 214 -9.81 -21.63 18.27
CA PHE A 214 -10.12 -22.48 17.12
C PHE A 214 -9.97 -21.74 15.78
N LEU A 215 -10.32 -20.46 15.72
CA LEU A 215 -10.23 -19.64 14.50
C LEU A 215 -8.76 -19.34 14.11
N ALA A 216 -7.89 -19.14 15.10
CA ALA A 216 -6.46 -18.91 14.86
C ALA A 216 -5.70 -20.19 14.50
N ALA A 217 -6.17 -21.34 14.98
CA ALA A 217 -5.50 -22.63 14.77
C ALA A 217 -5.38 -23.01 13.27
N GLY A 218 -6.32 -22.61 12.44
CA GLY A 218 -6.31 -22.89 10.99
C GLY A 218 -5.34 -22.06 10.16
N ILE A 219 -4.67 -21.07 10.77
CA ILE A 219 -3.80 -20.11 10.07
C ILE A 219 -2.37 -20.30 10.53
N GLU A 220 -1.45 -20.61 9.61
CA GLU A 220 -0.02 -20.76 9.88
C GLU A 220 0.68 -19.40 9.98
N SER A 221 0.41 -18.51 9.00
CA SER A 221 0.98 -17.17 8.99
C SER A 221 0.04 -16.13 8.40
N ILE A 222 0.18 -14.90 8.90
CA ILE A 222 -0.56 -13.72 8.46
C ILE A 222 0.45 -12.62 8.15
N GLN A 223 0.48 -12.16 6.91
CA GLN A 223 1.33 -11.06 6.50
C GLN A 223 0.47 -9.93 5.93
N THR A 224 0.85 -8.70 6.19
CA THR A 224 0.17 -7.52 5.63
C THR A 224 0.48 -7.37 4.13
N ARG A 225 -0.53 -7.06 3.33
CA ARG A 225 -0.38 -6.57 1.96
C ARG A 225 -1.22 -5.31 1.80
N ALA A 226 -0.76 -4.37 0.99
CA ALA A 226 -1.59 -3.23 0.66
C ALA A 226 -1.27 -2.67 -0.73
N ILE A 227 -2.28 -2.00 -1.29
CA ILE A 227 -2.12 -1.10 -2.42
C ILE A 227 -2.56 0.28 -1.95
N LEU A 228 -1.67 1.27 -2.13
CA LEU A 228 -1.91 2.65 -1.74
C LEU A 228 -1.90 3.53 -2.98
N ILE A 229 -2.88 4.42 -3.07
CA ILE A 229 -2.96 5.46 -4.09
C ILE A 229 -2.77 6.78 -3.35
N ASN A 230 -1.59 7.35 -3.47
CA ASN A 230 -1.20 8.56 -2.74
C ASN A 230 -1.11 9.77 -3.66
N PHE A 231 -1.54 10.91 -3.15
CA PHE A 231 -1.43 12.21 -3.78
C PHE A 231 -0.55 13.09 -2.90
N THR A 232 0.64 13.44 -3.40
CA THR A 232 1.60 14.22 -2.63
C THR A 232 1.65 15.65 -3.12
N PHE A 233 1.82 16.57 -2.17
CA PHE A 233 1.89 18.02 -2.38
C PHE A 233 3.16 18.54 -1.70
N GLU A 234 4.06 19.07 -2.50
CA GLU A 234 5.37 19.60 -2.06
C GLU A 234 5.68 20.99 -2.62
#